data_348b1c74f80f9c3f02372e8c13417693
#
_entry.id   348b1c74f80f9c3f02372e8c13417693
#
_cell.length_a   1.000
_cell.length_b   1.000
_cell.length_c   1.000
_cell.angle_alpha   90.00
_cell.angle_beta   90.00
_cell.angle_gamma   90.00
#
_symmetry.space_group_name_H-M   'P 1'
#
loop_
_entity.id
_entity.type
_entity.pdbx_description
1 polymer ?
#
loop_
_entity_poly.entity_id
_entity_poly.type
_entity_poly.pdbx_seq_one_letter_code
_entity_poly.pdbx_strand_id
1 'polypeptide(L)'
;MNIKLLFLFLILIILISILFYYTFNYEILNSYDTKNINLRYEEKIKNDNILENDDKIKLILYWADWCGICNKIKPNWENAKSIISNDYPEIEIVEVNCNDPTIDKCFLYKNGNKTNLEGVPTILIRKNNLDTEYVKNDEFKGDRSVDELLKFCKNNLKK
;
A
#
# COMPACT_ATOMS: atom_id res chain seq x y z
N MET A 1 49.94 -19.63 45.65
CA MET A 1 49.21 -19.36 44.35
C MET A 1 49.89 -18.19 43.64
N ASN A 2 50.37 -18.40 42.45
CA ASN A 2 51.24 -17.44 41.78
C ASN A 2 50.40 -16.19 41.34
N ILE A 3 50.77 -15.04 41.87
CA ILE A 3 49.98 -13.77 41.65
C ILE A 3 49.78 -13.46 40.17
N LYS A 4 50.74 -13.84 39.32
CA LYS A 4 50.63 -13.72 37.85
C LYS A 4 49.56 -14.63 37.27
N LEU A 5 49.36 -15.82 37.82
CA LEU A 5 48.33 -16.75 37.39
C LEU A 5 46.93 -16.26 37.77
N LEU A 6 46.78 -15.62 38.92
CA LEU A 6 45.55 -14.99 39.37
C LEU A 6 45.11 -13.82 38.44
N PHE A 7 46.08 -12.99 38.04
CA PHE A 7 45.85 -11.87 37.11
C PHE A 7 45.42 -12.36 35.73
N LEU A 8 46.05 -13.43 35.21
CA LEU A 8 45.64 -14.02 33.92
C LEU A 8 44.22 -14.59 33.98
N PHE A 9 43.84 -15.18 35.09
CA PHE A 9 42.49 -15.72 35.30
C PHE A 9 41.43 -14.62 35.34
N LEU A 10 41.70 -13.48 35.97
CA LEU A 10 40.83 -12.31 36.00
C LEU A 10 40.64 -11.71 34.61
N ILE A 11 41.72 -11.58 33.83
CA ILE A 11 41.64 -11.08 32.45
C ILE A 11 40.78 -12.02 31.58
N LEU A 12 40.94 -13.33 31.72
CA LEU A 12 40.14 -14.30 30.98
C LEU A 12 38.65 -14.21 31.29
N ILE A 13 38.29 -14.03 32.57
CA ILE A 13 36.89 -13.86 32.99
C ILE A 13 36.29 -12.57 32.38
N ILE A 14 37.04 -11.47 32.35
CA ILE A 14 36.61 -10.20 31.76
C ILE A 14 36.39 -10.38 30.26
N LEU A 15 37.29 -11.03 29.54
CA LEU A 15 37.15 -11.28 28.12
C LEU A 15 35.92 -12.15 27.80
N ILE A 16 35.67 -13.20 28.58
CA ILE A 16 34.47 -14.05 28.42
C ILE A 16 33.18 -13.25 28.67
N SER A 17 33.17 -12.40 29.71
CA SER A 17 31.98 -11.56 29.99
C SER A 17 31.69 -10.54 28.88
N ILE A 18 32.75 -9.97 28.29
CA ILE A 18 32.61 -9.05 27.13
C ILE A 18 32.08 -9.80 25.91
N LEU A 19 32.60 -10.98 25.59
CA LEU A 19 32.10 -11.80 24.48
C LEU A 19 30.63 -12.18 24.67
N PHE A 20 30.26 -12.56 25.89
CA PHE A 20 28.87 -12.91 26.22
C PHE A 20 27.95 -11.70 26.07
N TYR A 21 28.39 -10.51 26.48
CA TYR A 21 27.62 -9.26 26.28
C TYR A 21 27.41 -8.94 24.81
N TYR A 22 28.42 -9.09 23.96
CA TYR A 22 28.29 -8.83 22.51
C TYR A 22 27.42 -9.86 21.83
N THR A 23 27.53 -11.15 22.14
CA THR A 23 26.67 -12.18 21.53
C THR A 23 25.20 -12.00 21.92
N PHE A 24 24.94 -11.68 23.19
CA PHE A 24 23.57 -11.45 23.67
C PHE A 24 22.92 -10.24 23.03
N ASN A 25 23.64 -9.12 22.88
CA ASN A 25 23.12 -7.94 22.20
C ASN A 25 22.93 -8.17 20.70
N TYR A 26 23.78 -8.96 20.06
CA TYR A 26 23.64 -9.32 18.65
C TYR A 26 22.38 -10.15 18.38
N GLU A 27 22.03 -11.10 19.23
CA GLU A 27 20.80 -11.88 19.12
C GLU A 27 19.54 -11.01 19.31
N ILE A 28 19.58 -10.07 20.27
CA ILE A 28 18.46 -9.15 20.50
C ILE A 28 18.22 -8.24 19.28
N LEU A 29 19.27 -7.66 18.72
CA LEU A 29 19.18 -6.80 17.53
C LEU A 29 18.64 -7.55 16.32
N ASN A 30 19.12 -8.76 16.05
CA ASN A 30 18.63 -9.60 14.97
C ASN A 30 17.17 -10.03 15.17
N SER A 31 16.75 -10.30 16.40
CA SER A 31 15.36 -10.64 16.72
C SER A 31 14.42 -9.45 16.49
N TYR A 32 14.85 -8.22 16.78
CA TYR A 32 14.06 -7.00 16.53
C TYR A 32 13.91 -6.71 15.04
N ASP A 33 14.98 -6.85 14.26
CA ASP A 33 14.94 -6.60 12.81
C ASP A 33 14.06 -7.62 12.08
N THR A 34 14.18 -8.90 12.39
CA THR A 34 13.36 -9.95 11.77
C THR A 34 11.88 -9.80 12.12
N LYS A 35 11.55 -9.40 13.34
CA LYS A 35 10.15 -9.18 13.75
C LYS A 35 9.53 -7.98 13.05
N ASN A 36 10.26 -6.88 12.93
CA ASN A 36 9.80 -5.68 12.20
C ASN A 36 9.67 -5.93 10.69
N ILE A 37 10.60 -6.69 10.10
CA ILE A 37 10.51 -7.10 8.70
C ILE A 37 9.28 -7.98 8.48
N ASN A 38 9.03 -8.97 9.33
CA ASN A 38 7.88 -9.86 9.21
C ASN A 38 6.55 -9.11 9.39
N LEU A 39 6.43 -8.19 10.36
CA LEU A 39 5.25 -7.36 10.53
C LEU A 39 4.99 -6.48 9.29
N ARG A 40 6.03 -5.90 8.71
CA ARG A 40 5.94 -5.12 7.47
C ARG A 40 5.59 -5.99 6.26
N TYR A 41 6.07 -7.23 6.20
CA TYR A 41 5.71 -8.21 5.18
C TYR A 41 4.25 -8.66 5.30
N GLU A 42 3.77 -8.96 6.50
CA GLU A 42 2.36 -9.35 6.73
C GLU A 42 1.40 -8.21 6.43
N GLU A 43 1.75 -6.98 6.80
CA GLU A 43 0.96 -5.79 6.45
C GLU A 43 0.96 -5.52 4.94
N LYS A 44 2.09 -5.75 4.27
CA LYS A 44 2.21 -5.66 2.81
C LYS A 44 1.36 -6.74 2.12
N ILE A 45 1.45 -8.00 2.53
CA ILE A 45 0.65 -9.12 1.98
C ILE A 45 -0.84 -8.87 2.21
N LYS A 46 -1.24 -8.39 3.38
CA LYS A 46 -2.64 -8.07 3.69
C LYS A 46 -3.18 -6.96 2.80
N ASN A 47 -2.38 -5.91 2.54
CA ASN A 47 -2.75 -4.82 1.64
C ASN A 47 -2.74 -5.24 0.15
N ASP A 48 -1.81 -6.10 -0.26
CA ASP A 48 -1.74 -6.63 -1.62
C ASP A 48 -2.92 -7.57 -1.90
N ASN A 49 -3.30 -8.42 -0.93
CA ASN A 49 -4.46 -9.31 -1.04
C ASN A 49 -5.80 -8.54 -1.12
N ILE A 50 -5.91 -7.36 -0.50
CA ILE A 50 -7.13 -6.52 -0.61
C ILE A 50 -7.31 -6.02 -2.05
N LEU A 51 -6.23 -5.82 -2.81
CA LEU A 51 -6.29 -5.31 -4.17
C LEU A 51 -6.32 -6.43 -5.24
N GLU A 52 -5.79 -7.62 -4.94
CA GLU A 52 -5.54 -8.64 -5.96
C GLU A 52 -6.56 -9.79 -6.02
N ASN A 53 -7.28 -10.11 -4.95
CA ASN A 53 -8.05 -11.36 -4.92
C ASN A 53 -9.42 -11.21 -4.24
N ASP A 54 -10.29 -10.38 -4.81
CA ASP A 54 -11.65 -10.20 -4.31
C ASP A 54 -12.63 -10.12 -5.48
N ASP A 55 -13.70 -10.90 -5.44
CA ASP A 55 -14.80 -10.87 -6.41
C ASP A 55 -15.63 -9.57 -6.32
N LYS A 56 -15.33 -8.71 -5.35
CA LYS A 56 -15.99 -7.43 -5.18
C LYS A 56 -15.61 -6.43 -6.26
N ILE A 57 -16.56 -5.59 -6.60
CA ILE A 57 -16.31 -4.44 -7.45
C ILE A 57 -15.64 -3.35 -6.63
N LYS A 58 -14.47 -2.88 -7.07
CA LYS A 58 -13.71 -1.83 -6.38
C LYS A 58 -13.66 -0.56 -7.22
N LEU A 59 -14.05 0.56 -6.64
CA LEU A 59 -13.75 1.89 -7.19
C LEU A 59 -12.45 2.37 -6.53
N ILE A 60 -11.40 2.54 -7.32
CA ILE A 60 -10.06 2.84 -6.83
C ILE A 60 -9.62 4.22 -7.29
N LEU A 61 -9.17 5.06 -6.34
CA LEU A 61 -8.47 6.30 -6.61
C LEU A 61 -6.99 6.12 -6.26
N TYR A 62 -6.11 6.25 -7.24
CA TYR A 62 -4.68 6.41 -7.03
C TYR A 62 -4.33 7.90 -6.96
N TRP A 63 -3.66 8.31 -5.92
CA TRP A 63 -3.35 9.72 -5.65
C TRP A 63 -1.98 9.89 -4.97
N ALA A 64 -1.49 11.14 -4.89
CA ALA A 64 -0.28 11.47 -4.16
C ALA A 64 -0.35 12.89 -3.58
N ASP A 65 0.33 13.15 -2.46
CA ASP A 65 0.32 14.45 -1.78
C ASP A 65 0.93 15.58 -2.61
N TRP A 66 1.95 15.25 -3.41
CA TRP A 66 2.60 16.18 -4.32
C TRP A 66 1.80 16.49 -5.58
N CYS A 67 0.69 15.78 -5.82
CA CYS A 67 -0.12 15.89 -7.03
C CYS A 67 -1.14 17.03 -6.91
N GLY A 68 -0.86 18.18 -7.51
CA GLY A 68 -1.76 19.34 -7.47
C GLY A 68 -3.14 19.10 -8.08
N ILE A 69 -3.26 18.21 -9.08
CA ILE A 69 -4.55 17.81 -9.66
C ILE A 69 -5.33 16.95 -8.68
N CYS A 70 -4.65 16.05 -7.96
CA CYS A 70 -5.27 15.22 -6.93
C CYS A 70 -5.93 16.08 -5.85
N ASN A 71 -5.25 17.13 -5.40
CA ASN A 71 -5.78 18.06 -4.41
C ASN A 71 -7.03 18.82 -4.94
N LYS A 72 -7.06 19.14 -6.23
CA LYS A 72 -8.22 19.83 -6.85
C LYS A 72 -9.45 18.93 -6.96
N ILE A 73 -9.29 17.64 -7.22
CA ILE A 73 -10.43 16.73 -7.37
C ILE A 73 -10.93 16.16 -6.03
N LYS A 74 -10.16 16.29 -4.95
CA LYS A 74 -10.48 15.72 -3.63
C LYS A 74 -11.89 16.08 -3.13
N PRO A 75 -12.38 17.33 -3.20
CA PRO A 75 -13.76 17.63 -2.79
C PRO A 75 -14.82 16.88 -3.59
N ASN A 76 -14.65 16.77 -4.92
CA ASN A 76 -15.57 16.03 -5.78
C ASN A 76 -15.54 14.52 -5.48
N TRP A 77 -14.33 14.01 -5.22
CA TRP A 77 -14.14 12.61 -4.85
C TRP A 77 -14.85 12.26 -3.53
N GLU A 78 -14.68 13.07 -2.49
CA GLU A 78 -15.33 12.84 -1.18
C GLU A 78 -16.85 12.90 -1.29
N ASN A 79 -17.39 13.84 -2.07
CA ASN A 79 -18.82 13.91 -2.31
C ASN A 79 -19.34 12.70 -3.10
N ALA A 80 -18.65 12.32 -4.18
CA ALA A 80 -19.02 11.14 -4.97
C ALA A 80 -18.93 9.86 -4.13
N LYS A 81 -17.87 9.69 -3.33
CA LYS A 81 -17.67 8.58 -2.42
C LYS A 81 -18.84 8.43 -1.45
N SER A 82 -19.30 9.53 -0.83
CA SER A 82 -20.46 9.50 0.07
C SER A 82 -21.73 8.99 -0.61
N ILE A 83 -22.00 9.47 -1.84
CA ILE A 83 -23.17 9.05 -2.60
C ILE A 83 -23.05 7.60 -3.06
N ILE A 84 -21.88 7.22 -3.60
CA ILE A 84 -21.63 5.84 -4.08
C ILE A 84 -21.75 4.83 -2.95
N SER A 85 -21.22 5.13 -1.76
CA SER A 85 -21.33 4.24 -0.61
C SER A 85 -22.78 3.99 -0.16
N ASN A 86 -23.66 4.97 -0.37
CA ASN A 86 -25.08 4.84 -0.03
C ASN A 86 -25.89 4.14 -1.12
N ASP A 87 -25.67 4.52 -2.38
CA ASP A 87 -26.48 4.07 -3.50
C ASP A 87 -26.02 2.74 -4.10
N TYR A 88 -24.74 2.38 -3.91
CA TYR A 88 -24.10 1.19 -4.47
C TYR A 88 -23.25 0.47 -3.41
N PRO A 89 -23.88 -0.13 -2.38
CA PRO A 89 -23.17 -0.76 -1.26
C PRO A 89 -22.30 -1.98 -1.67
N GLU A 90 -22.50 -2.50 -2.89
CA GLU A 90 -21.69 -3.55 -3.48
C GLU A 90 -20.31 -3.06 -3.96
N ILE A 91 -20.11 -1.73 -4.09
CA ILE A 91 -18.82 -1.15 -4.49
C ILE A 91 -17.97 -0.90 -3.24
N GLU A 92 -16.81 -1.51 -3.17
CA GLU A 92 -15.78 -1.16 -2.23
C GLU A 92 -14.99 0.05 -2.75
N ILE A 93 -14.90 1.12 -1.95
CA ILE A 93 -14.14 2.32 -2.33
C ILE A 93 -12.76 2.24 -1.70
N VAL A 94 -11.73 2.30 -2.55
CA VAL A 94 -10.33 2.16 -2.16
C VAL A 94 -9.54 3.41 -2.57
N GLU A 95 -8.75 3.94 -1.66
CA GLU A 95 -7.82 5.04 -1.91
C GLU A 95 -6.39 4.55 -1.73
N VAL A 96 -5.57 4.70 -2.77
CA VAL A 96 -4.17 4.25 -2.76
C VAL A 96 -3.25 5.45 -2.87
N ASN A 97 -2.45 5.67 -1.83
CA ASN A 97 -1.44 6.71 -1.84
C ASN A 97 -0.18 6.21 -2.56
N CYS A 98 0.20 6.92 -3.63
CA CYS A 98 1.36 6.64 -4.48
C CYS A 98 2.53 7.60 -4.23
N ASN A 99 2.68 8.12 -3.03
CA ASN A 99 3.80 9.00 -2.67
C ASN A 99 5.15 8.29 -2.74
N ASP A 100 5.19 7.02 -2.41
CA ASP A 100 6.39 6.20 -2.44
C ASP A 100 6.37 5.30 -3.70
N PRO A 101 7.20 5.59 -4.70
CA PRO A 101 7.26 4.80 -5.93
C PRO A 101 7.84 3.39 -5.71
N THR A 102 8.44 3.12 -4.55
CA THR A 102 8.98 1.78 -4.22
C THR A 102 7.89 0.83 -3.73
N ILE A 103 6.71 1.35 -3.40
CA ILE A 103 5.58 0.55 -2.96
C ILE A 103 4.84 0.02 -4.20
N ASP A 104 4.89 -1.28 -4.40
CA ASP A 104 4.21 -2.01 -5.51
C ASP A 104 2.67 -2.06 -5.33
N LYS A 105 2.07 -0.92 -4.94
CA LYS A 105 0.62 -0.74 -4.78
C LYS A 105 -0.01 0.05 -5.94
N CYS A 106 0.81 0.81 -6.68
CA CYS A 106 0.33 1.71 -7.72
C CYS A 106 0.40 1.03 -9.07
N PHE A 107 -0.57 0.18 -9.33
CA PHE A 107 -0.67 -0.62 -10.54
C PHE A 107 -2.11 -0.69 -11.04
N LEU A 108 -2.25 -1.12 -12.28
CA LEU A 108 -3.54 -1.45 -12.90
C LEU A 108 -3.46 -2.79 -13.66
N TYR A 109 -4.60 -3.40 -13.91
CA TYR A 109 -4.70 -4.61 -14.72
C TYR A 109 -5.17 -4.28 -16.13
N LYS A 110 -4.27 -4.43 -17.12
CA LYS A 110 -4.59 -4.37 -18.55
C LYS A 110 -4.63 -5.79 -19.11
N ASN A 111 -5.79 -6.22 -19.61
CA ASN A 111 -5.98 -7.58 -20.14
C ASN A 111 -5.56 -8.69 -19.17
N GLY A 112 -5.86 -8.53 -17.88
CA GLY A 112 -5.48 -9.47 -16.83
C GLY A 112 -4.02 -9.43 -16.38
N ASN A 113 -3.17 -8.60 -16.98
CA ASN A 113 -1.77 -8.45 -16.61
C ASN A 113 -1.59 -7.21 -15.73
N LYS A 114 -0.83 -7.36 -14.64
CA LYS A 114 -0.43 -6.25 -13.76
C LYS A 114 0.55 -5.35 -14.50
N THR A 115 0.24 -4.07 -14.58
CA THR A 115 1.08 -3.04 -15.23
C THR A 115 1.27 -1.85 -14.31
N ASN A 116 2.40 -1.16 -14.43
CA ASN A 116 2.66 0.04 -13.65
C ASN A 116 1.66 1.14 -13.99
N LEU A 117 1.28 1.93 -12.98
CA LEU A 117 0.47 3.11 -13.16
C LEU A 117 1.23 4.19 -13.93
N GLU A 118 0.60 4.79 -14.94
CA GLU A 118 1.24 5.82 -15.76
C GLU A 118 1.31 7.18 -15.05
N GLY A 119 0.43 7.42 -14.07
CA GLY A 119 0.39 8.67 -13.32
C GLY A 119 -0.76 8.76 -12.33
N VAL A 120 -0.80 9.87 -11.61
CA VAL A 120 -1.88 10.21 -10.65
C VAL A 120 -2.45 11.60 -10.96
N PRO A 121 -3.74 11.85 -10.74
CA PRO A 121 -4.75 10.93 -10.24
C PRO A 121 -5.23 9.95 -11.30
N THR A 122 -5.28 8.68 -10.97
CA THR A 122 -5.96 7.67 -11.77
C THR A 122 -7.16 7.13 -11.00
N ILE A 123 -8.31 7.08 -11.65
CA ILE A 123 -9.56 6.55 -11.11
C ILE A 123 -9.95 5.36 -11.99
N LEU A 124 -10.25 4.23 -11.38
CA LEU A 124 -10.68 3.04 -12.12
C LEU A 124 -11.69 2.21 -11.32
N ILE A 125 -12.42 1.38 -12.03
CA ILE A 125 -13.21 0.28 -11.46
C ILE A 125 -12.49 -1.02 -11.77
N ARG A 126 -12.25 -1.82 -10.71
CA ARG A 126 -11.70 -3.18 -10.79
C ARG A 126 -12.78 -4.21 -10.54
N LYS A 127 -12.87 -5.19 -11.43
CA LYS A 127 -13.75 -6.34 -11.30
C LYS A 127 -13.02 -7.57 -11.87
N ASN A 128 -12.85 -8.62 -11.07
CA ASN A 128 -12.20 -9.87 -11.50
C ASN A 128 -10.83 -9.62 -12.16
N ASN A 129 -9.96 -8.80 -11.54
CA ASN A 129 -8.63 -8.42 -12.06
C ASN A 129 -8.69 -7.80 -13.48
N LEU A 130 -9.78 -7.14 -13.80
CA LEU A 130 -9.94 -6.33 -14.99
C LEU A 130 -10.25 -4.89 -14.58
N ASP A 131 -9.41 -3.96 -15.01
CA ASP A 131 -9.56 -2.54 -14.71
C ASP A 131 -10.20 -1.80 -15.87
N THR A 132 -11.21 -1.01 -15.55
CA THR A 132 -11.77 0.00 -16.45
C THR A 132 -11.40 1.37 -15.91
N GLU A 133 -10.54 2.07 -16.63
CA GLU A 133 -10.03 3.37 -16.23
C GLU A 133 -11.00 4.50 -16.66
N TYR A 134 -11.20 5.48 -15.76
CA TYR A 134 -11.89 6.71 -16.09
C TYR A 134 -10.96 7.58 -16.95
N VAL A 135 -11.28 7.69 -18.24
CA VAL A 135 -10.52 8.49 -19.20
C VAL A 135 -11.43 9.48 -19.91
N LYS A 136 -10.88 10.62 -20.32
CA LYS A 136 -11.57 11.56 -21.18
C LYS A 136 -11.88 10.92 -22.54
N ASN A 137 -13.16 10.93 -22.92
CA ASN A 137 -13.63 10.40 -24.21
C ASN A 137 -14.94 11.12 -24.58
N ASP A 138 -15.68 10.62 -25.56
CA ASP A 138 -16.97 11.20 -25.98
C ASP A 138 -18.05 11.13 -24.88
N GLU A 139 -17.90 10.21 -23.93
CA GLU A 139 -18.82 10.01 -22.82
C GLU A 139 -18.46 10.84 -21.57
N PHE A 140 -17.18 11.06 -21.33
CA PHE A 140 -16.65 11.74 -20.15
C PHE A 140 -15.77 12.93 -20.55
N LYS A 141 -16.08 14.12 -19.99
CA LYS A 141 -15.31 15.35 -20.23
C LYS A 141 -13.93 15.34 -19.60
N GLY A 142 -13.72 14.44 -18.63
CA GLY A 142 -12.46 14.31 -17.88
C GLY A 142 -12.31 15.34 -16.77
N ASP A 143 -13.40 16.00 -16.37
CA ASP A 143 -13.39 17.02 -15.31
C ASP A 143 -13.46 16.42 -13.91
N ARG A 144 -13.78 15.13 -13.82
CA ARG A 144 -13.91 14.38 -12.55
C ARG A 144 -14.90 15.05 -11.59
N SER A 145 -15.97 15.63 -12.13
CA SER A 145 -17.10 16.13 -11.35
C SER A 145 -17.85 14.98 -10.67
N VAL A 146 -18.61 15.29 -9.64
CA VAL A 146 -19.43 14.30 -8.92
C VAL A 146 -20.31 13.52 -9.90
N ASP A 147 -21.02 14.23 -10.81
CA ASP A 147 -21.90 13.63 -11.79
C ASP A 147 -21.18 12.66 -12.73
N GLU A 148 -19.97 13.03 -13.20
CA GLU A 148 -19.17 12.15 -14.05
C GLU A 148 -18.69 10.89 -13.31
N LEU A 149 -18.29 11.02 -12.06
CA LEU A 149 -17.87 9.88 -11.24
C LEU A 149 -19.04 8.92 -10.96
N LEU A 150 -20.22 9.46 -10.63
CA LEU A 150 -21.44 8.66 -10.47
C LEU A 150 -21.84 7.95 -11.77
N LYS A 151 -21.79 8.66 -12.90
CA LYS A 151 -22.06 8.09 -14.23
C LYS A 151 -21.07 6.97 -14.56
N PHE A 152 -19.79 7.18 -14.27
CA PHE A 152 -18.75 6.17 -14.47
C PHE A 152 -19.03 4.89 -13.68
N CYS A 153 -19.37 5.01 -12.40
CA CYS A 153 -19.77 3.88 -11.58
C CYS A 153 -20.97 3.15 -12.14
N LYS A 154 -22.06 3.89 -12.43
CA LYS A 154 -23.32 3.33 -12.96
C LYS A 154 -23.14 2.55 -14.27
N ASN A 155 -22.29 3.04 -15.16
CA ASN A 155 -22.06 2.40 -16.45
C ASN A 155 -21.26 1.10 -16.33
N ASN A 156 -20.39 0.99 -15.31
CA ASN A 156 -19.57 -0.20 -15.09
C ASN A 156 -20.22 -1.25 -14.21
N LEU A 157 -21.28 -0.91 -13.47
CA LEU A 157 -22.10 -1.88 -12.74
C LEU A 157 -23.02 -2.69 -13.65
N LYS A 158 -23.42 -2.13 -14.81
CA LYS A 158 -24.37 -2.75 -15.74
C LYS A 158 -23.72 -3.76 -16.70
N LYS A 159 -22.41 -3.82 -16.74
CA LYS A 159 -21.64 -4.76 -17.57
C LYS A 159 -21.19 -5.96 -16.73
#